data_1b104116a8c4c06f36cba5dc8ea0ed66
#
_entry.id   1b104116a8c4c06f36cba5dc8ea0ed66
#
_cell.length_a   1.000
_cell.length_b   1.000
_cell.length_c   1.000
_cell.angle_alpha   90.00
_cell.angle_beta   90.00
_cell.angle_gamma   90.00
#
_symmetry.space_group_name_H-M   'P 1'
#
loop_
_entity.id
_entity.type
_entity.pdbx_description
1 polymer ?
#
loop_
_entity_poly.entity_id
_entity_poly.type
_entity_poly.pdbx_seq_one_letter_code
_entity_poly.pdbx_strand_id
1 'polypeptide(L)'
;MKQNDNENDMSVENGKVKKIGEIKAELAETKDDGLQNFIDLYASDDRSGVIKLVEAANKKLDKYKAELERIYNLKKFEREYSDFEFICGIDEVGRGPLAGPVVAGAVILPKDCDILYINDSKKLSAAKREELYDEIMEKAVAVGVGMKSPERID
;
A
#
# COMPACT_ATOMS: atom_id res chain seq x y z
N MET A 1 -41.84 25.45 22.04
CA MET A 1 -40.73 25.71 21.14
C MET A 1 -39.47 25.46 21.94
N LYS A 2 -38.92 24.25 21.89
CA LYS A 2 -37.65 23.89 22.56
C LYS A 2 -36.70 23.46 21.45
N GLN A 3 -35.65 24.22 21.26
CA GLN A 3 -34.53 23.91 20.41
C GLN A 3 -33.81 22.69 20.97
N ASN A 4 -33.58 21.69 20.14
CA ASN A 4 -32.69 20.57 20.40
C ASN A 4 -31.34 20.97 19.89
N ASP A 5 -30.45 21.33 20.82
CA ASP A 5 -29.01 21.37 20.58
C ASP A 5 -28.50 19.93 20.66
N ASN A 6 -28.27 19.35 19.52
CA ASN A 6 -27.61 18.06 19.40
C ASN A 6 -26.11 18.31 19.28
N GLU A 7 -25.46 18.54 20.40
CA GLU A 7 -24.00 18.57 20.50
C GLU A 7 -23.46 17.15 20.27
N ASN A 8 -22.62 17.07 19.26
CA ASN A 8 -21.96 15.89 18.76
C ASN A 8 -20.84 15.47 19.73
N ASP A 9 -21.20 14.67 20.74
CA ASP A 9 -20.25 14.07 21.70
C ASP A 9 -19.76 12.72 21.17
N MET A 10 -18.68 12.73 20.42
CA MET A 10 -18.01 11.52 19.90
C MET A 10 -16.52 11.46 20.23
N SER A 11 -16.15 11.64 21.50
CA SER A 11 -14.78 11.36 21.96
C SER A 11 -14.69 10.91 23.41
N VAL A 12 -15.72 10.27 23.96
CA VAL A 12 -15.70 9.82 25.36
C VAL A 12 -16.04 8.34 25.46
N GLU A 13 -15.05 7.48 25.26
CA GLU A 13 -15.06 6.18 25.90
C GLU A 13 -14.59 6.37 27.36
N ASN A 14 -15.51 6.16 28.30
CA ASN A 14 -15.26 6.14 29.76
C ASN A 14 -14.76 7.44 30.45
N GLY A 15 -15.16 8.65 30.03
CA GLY A 15 -14.93 9.85 30.82
C GLY A 15 -13.47 10.26 31.11
N LYS A 16 -12.48 9.62 30.46
CA LYS A 16 -11.04 9.97 30.56
C LYS A 16 -10.53 10.44 29.21
N VAL A 17 -10.08 11.69 29.17
CA VAL A 17 -9.35 12.24 28.02
C VAL A 17 -8.06 11.41 27.83
N LYS A 18 -7.87 10.77 26.69
CA LYS A 18 -6.66 10.00 26.37
C LYS A 18 -5.41 10.90 26.47
N LYS A 19 -4.33 10.33 27.00
CA LYS A 19 -3.04 11.03 27.06
C LYS A 19 -2.44 11.12 25.63
N ILE A 20 -1.66 12.16 25.34
CA ILE A 20 -1.01 12.35 24.03
C ILE A 20 -0.16 11.12 23.65
N GLY A 21 0.49 10.46 24.62
CA GLY A 21 1.25 9.22 24.37
C GLY A 21 0.38 8.06 23.88
N GLU A 22 -0.84 7.92 24.39
CA GLU A 22 -1.81 6.90 23.97
C GLU A 22 -2.31 7.18 22.55
N ILE A 23 -2.62 8.45 22.24
CA ILE A 23 -3.00 8.87 20.88
C ILE A 23 -1.86 8.67 19.88
N LYS A 24 -0.61 8.89 20.29
CA LYS A 24 0.56 8.62 19.46
C LYS A 24 0.71 7.12 19.15
N ALA A 25 0.50 6.26 20.14
CA ALA A 25 0.52 4.81 19.96
C ALA A 25 -0.61 4.36 19.02
N GLU A 26 -1.81 4.88 19.20
CA GLU A 26 -2.95 4.64 18.33
C GLU A 26 -2.66 5.03 16.86
N LEU A 27 -2.06 6.21 16.61
CA LEU A 27 -1.63 6.58 15.27
C LEU A 27 -0.59 5.63 14.68
N ALA A 28 0.32 5.10 15.52
CA ALA A 28 1.34 4.17 15.06
C ALA A 28 0.76 2.82 14.61
N GLU A 29 -0.33 2.38 15.24
CA GLU A 29 -1.05 1.15 14.93
C GLU A 29 -2.14 1.34 13.86
N THR A 30 -2.51 2.60 13.56
CA THR A 30 -3.53 2.91 12.57
C THR A 30 -3.01 2.56 11.18
N LYS A 31 -3.74 1.68 10.48
CA LYS A 31 -3.49 1.34 9.08
C LYS A 31 -3.86 2.52 8.17
N ASP A 32 -3.37 2.48 6.93
CA ASP A 32 -3.54 3.57 5.97
C ASP A 32 -5.02 3.88 5.68
N ASP A 33 -5.88 2.86 5.63
CA ASP A 33 -7.33 2.98 5.45
C ASP A 33 -8.06 3.57 6.67
N GLY A 34 -7.49 3.47 7.86
CA GLY A 34 -8.02 4.03 9.11
C GLY A 34 -7.61 5.48 9.38
N LEU A 35 -6.69 6.06 8.61
CA LEU A 35 -6.13 7.39 8.88
C LEU A 35 -7.17 8.51 8.86
N GLN A 36 -8.17 8.45 7.96
CA GLN A 36 -9.23 9.45 7.92
C GLN A 36 -10.06 9.43 9.21
N ASN A 37 -10.43 8.25 9.70
CA ASN A 37 -11.18 8.12 10.96
C ASN A 37 -10.38 8.66 12.16
N PHE A 38 -9.07 8.40 12.20
CA PHE A 38 -8.19 8.97 13.22
C PHE A 38 -8.18 10.51 13.18
N ILE A 39 -8.07 11.09 11.98
CA ILE A 39 -8.08 12.55 11.78
C ILE A 39 -9.40 13.13 12.27
N ASP A 40 -10.53 12.56 11.86
CA ASP A 40 -11.86 13.04 12.22
C ASP A 40 -12.12 12.94 13.73
N LEU A 41 -11.63 11.87 14.37
CA LEU A 41 -11.76 11.64 15.81
C LEU A 41 -11.04 12.70 16.64
N TYR A 42 -9.87 13.16 16.18
CA TYR A 42 -9.02 14.11 16.91
C TYR A 42 -9.02 15.53 16.33
N ALA A 43 -9.86 15.82 15.32
CA ALA A 43 -9.89 17.11 14.64
C ALA A 43 -10.22 18.31 15.56
N SER A 44 -11.03 18.08 16.61
CA SER A 44 -11.45 19.10 17.56
C SER A 44 -10.56 19.22 18.80
N ASP A 45 -9.51 18.41 18.93
CA ASP A 45 -8.60 18.42 20.07
C ASP A 45 -7.59 19.56 19.94
N ASP A 46 -7.67 20.57 20.82
CA ASP A 46 -6.88 21.79 20.78
C ASP A 46 -5.47 21.67 21.41
N ARG A 47 -5.14 20.51 21.97
CA ARG A 47 -3.82 20.26 22.55
C ARG A 47 -2.74 20.25 21.46
N SER A 48 -1.72 21.08 21.61
CA SER A 48 -0.65 21.27 20.61
C SER A 48 0.03 19.95 20.19
N GLY A 49 0.14 18.98 21.11
CA GLY A 49 0.69 17.66 20.84
C GLY A 49 -0.24 16.81 19.95
N VAL A 50 -1.56 16.93 20.13
CA VAL A 50 -2.55 16.21 19.31
C VAL A 50 -2.65 16.83 17.93
N ILE A 51 -2.66 18.15 17.83
CA ILE A 51 -2.62 18.87 16.53
C ILE A 51 -1.47 18.38 15.67
N LYS A 52 -0.25 18.23 16.23
CA LYS A 52 0.90 17.68 15.49
C LYS A 52 0.71 16.23 15.05
N LEU A 53 -0.01 15.41 15.83
CA LEU A 53 -0.33 14.03 15.44
C LEU A 53 -1.35 14.01 14.29
N VAL A 54 -2.36 14.87 14.34
CA VAL A 54 -3.34 15.03 13.25
C VAL A 54 -2.66 15.52 11.96
N GLU A 55 -1.73 16.49 12.05
CA GLU A 55 -0.93 16.92 10.89
C GLU A 55 -0.08 15.78 10.32
N ALA A 56 0.52 14.95 11.19
CA ALA A 56 1.29 13.78 10.75
C ALA A 56 0.39 12.73 10.09
N ALA A 57 -0.81 12.51 10.63
CA ALA A 57 -1.81 11.62 10.04
C ALA A 57 -2.27 12.12 8.65
N ASN A 58 -2.53 13.41 8.50
CA ASN A 58 -2.86 14.01 7.20
C ASN A 58 -1.76 13.77 6.16
N LYS A 59 -0.48 13.99 6.54
CA LYS A 59 0.66 13.73 5.64
C LYS A 59 0.77 12.25 5.25
N LYS A 60 0.45 11.32 6.15
CA LYS A 60 0.40 9.88 5.83
C LYS A 60 -0.75 9.58 4.86
N LEU A 61 -1.92 10.14 5.11
CA LEU A 61 -3.10 9.98 4.27
C LEU A 61 -2.88 10.50 2.84
N ASP A 62 -2.23 11.66 2.70
CA ASP A 62 -1.90 12.22 1.39
C ASP A 62 -0.94 11.30 0.61
N LYS A 63 0.06 10.73 1.29
CA LYS A 63 0.96 9.74 0.68
C LYS A 63 0.23 8.46 0.25
N TYR A 64 -0.68 7.99 1.09
CA TYR A 64 -1.50 6.82 0.77
C TYR A 64 -2.41 7.07 -0.44
N LYS A 65 -3.08 8.23 -0.49
CA LYS A 65 -3.90 8.63 -1.65
C LYS A 65 -3.08 8.73 -2.94
N ALA A 66 -1.89 9.33 -2.85
CA ALA A 66 -0.97 9.41 -4.00
C ALA A 66 -0.51 8.02 -4.47
N GLU A 67 -0.29 7.08 -3.53
CA GLU A 67 0.06 5.71 -3.85
C GLU A 67 -1.10 4.97 -4.54
N LEU A 68 -2.32 5.11 -4.06
CA LEU A 68 -3.50 4.54 -4.71
C LEU A 68 -3.67 5.06 -6.14
N GLU A 69 -3.47 6.35 -6.36
CA GLU A 69 -3.48 6.94 -7.71
C GLU A 69 -2.35 6.38 -8.58
N ARG A 70 -1.15 6.19 -8.01
CA ARG A 70 -0.02 5.60 -8.71
C ARG A 70 -0.31 4.16 -9.14
N ILE A 71 -0.86 3.32 -8.24
CA ILE A 71 -1.25 1.95 -8.55
C ILE A 71 -2.36 1.92 -9.61
N TYR A 72 -3.36 2.79 -9.47
CA TYR A 72 -4.38 2.93 -10.49
C TYR A 72 -3.78 3.21 -11.87
N ASN A 73 -2.80 4.10 -11.97
CA ASN A 73 -2.13 4.43 -13.23
C ASN A 73 -1.25 3.28 -13.76
N LEU A 74 -0.59 2.51 -12.88
CA LEU A 74 0.18 1.32 -13.27
C LEU A 74 -0.71 0.26 -13.94
N LYS A 75 -1.95 0.10 -13.48
CA LYS A 75 -2.93 -0.86 -14.03
C LYS A 75 -3.61 -0.36 -15.31
N LYS A 76 -2.96 0.53 -16.07
CA LYS A 76 -3.52 1.05 -17.32
C LYS A 76 -3.78 -0.07 -18.34
N PHE A 77 -2.83 -0.99 -18.51
CA PHE A 77 -2.96 -2.08 -19.48
C PHE A 77 -4.05 -3.07 -19.06
N GLU A 78 -4.14 -3.41 -17.78
CA GLU A 78 -5.18 -4.28 -17.25
C GLU A 78 -6.58 -3.68 -17.48
N ARG A 79 -6.72 -2.36 -17.41
CA ARG A 79 -7.99 -1.68 -17.73
C ARG A 79 -8.26 -1.63 -19.24
N GLU A 80 -7.23 -1.37 -20.04
CA GLU A 80 -7.35 -1.31 -21.51
C GLU A 80 -7.74 -2.67 -22.10
N TYR A 81 -7.21 -3.76 -21.52
CA TYR A 81 -7.46 -5.14 -21.95
C TYR A 81 -8.42 -5.89 -21.01
N SER A 82 -9.36 -5.17 -20.41
CA SER A 82 -10.30 -5.73 -19.42
C SER A 82 -11.20 -6.85 -19.92
N ASP A 83 -11.36 -6.99 -21.25
CA ASP A 83 -12.13 -8.07 -21.87
C ASP A 83 -11.43 -9.45 -21.77
N PHE A 84 -10.11 -9.46 -21.54
CA PHE A 84 -9.37 -10.69 -21.30
C PHE A 84 -9.55 -11.16 -19.86
N GLU A 85 -9.76 -12.45 -19.65
CA GLU A 85 -9.91 -13.03 -18.32
C GLU A 85 -8.61 -12.95 -17.53
N PHE A 86 -7.47 -13.19 -18.18
CA PHE A 86 -6.15 -13.18 -17.58
C PHE A 86 -5.19 -12.32 -18.37
N ILE A 87 -4.42 -11.50 -17.66
CA ILE A 87 -3.32 -10.72 -18.19
C ILE A 87 -2.06 -11.14 -17.46
N CYS A 88 -1.02 -11.53 -18.22
CA CYS A 88 0.25 -11.99 -17.68
C CYS A 88 1.33 -10.92 -17.86
N GLY A 89 1.91 -10.47 -16.77
CA GLY A 89 3.14 -9.67 -16.77
C GLY A 89 4.36 -10.58 -16.83
N ILE A 90 5.32 -10.24 -17.69
CA ILE A 90 6.57 -11.01 -17.85
C ILE A 90 7.75 -10.02 -17.79
N ASP A 91 8.79 -10.39 -17.03
CA ASP A 91 10.05 -9.65 -16.97
C ASP A 91 11.23 -10.62 -16.80
N GLU A 92 12.43 -10.18 -17.15
CA GLU A 92 13.62 -11.00 -17.06
C GLU A 92 14.75 -10.34 -16.25
N VAL A 93 15.59 -11.18 -15.68
CA VAL A 93 16.82 -10.81 -14.98
C VAL A 93 18.00 -11.67 -15.48
N GLY A 94 19.20 -11.11 -15.44
CA GLY A 94 20.43 -11.83 -15.83
C GLY A 94 20.92 -11.52 -17.25
N ARG A 95 20.33 -10.56 -17.98
CA ARG A 95 20.81 -10.16 -19.33
C ARG A 95 22.07 -9.28 -19.32
N GLY A 96 22.43 -8.69 -18.18
CA GLY A 96 23.60 -7.80 -18.07
C GLY A 96 24.95 -8.49 -17.85
N PRO A 97 25.05 -9.59 -17.09
CA PRO A 97 26.30 -10.33 -16.90
C PRO A 97 26.76 -11.01 -18.18
N LEU A 98 28.08 -10.95 -18.47
CA LEU A 98 28.72 -11.64 -19.62
C LEU A 98 28.65 -13.18 -19.49
N ALA A 99 28.49 -13.71 -18.28
CA ALA A 99 28.30 -15.13 -18.00
C ALA A 99 27.38 -15.29 -16.82
N GLY A 100 26.22 -15.88 -17.04
CA GLY A 100 25.21 -16.15 -16.02
C GLY A 100 23.90 -16.59 -16.64
N PRO A 101 23.03 -17.27 -15.90
CA PRO A 101 21.74 -17.66 -16.40
C PRO A 101 20.82 -16.44 -16.58
N VAL A 102 19.96 -16.50 -17.58
CA VAL A 102 18.81 -15.61 -17.71
C VAL A 102 17.62 -16.25 -17.02
N VAL A 103 16.97 -15.52 -16.16
CA VAL A 103 15.75 -15.96 -15.47
C VAL A 103 14.60 -15.04 -15.88
N ALA A 104 13.48 -15.60 -16.30
CA ALA A 104 12.25 -14.87 -16.59
C ALA A 104 11.19 -15.28 -15.58
N GLY A 105 10.50 -14.29 -15.04
CA GLY A 105 9.33 -14.43 -14.20
C GLY A 105 8.06 -14.05 -14.96
N ALA A 106 6.99 -14.79 -14.75
CA ALA A 106 5.67 -14.51 -15.30
C ALA A 106 4.64 -14.55 -14.17
N VAL A 107 3.78 -13.54 -14.09
CA VAL A 107 2.78 -13.40 -13.01
C VAL A 107 1.43 -13.02 -13.60
N ILE A 108 0.38 -13.67 -13.13
CA ILE A 108 -1.01 -13.31 -13.39
C ILE A 108 -1.62 -12.89 -12.04
N LEU A 109 -2.03 -11.64 -11.92
CA LEU A 109 -2.74 -11.13 -10.76
C LEU A 109 -4.25 -11.10 -11.02
N PRO A 110 -5.11 -11.21 -9.97
CA PRO A 110 -6.54 -10.90 -10.10
C PRO A 110 -6.75 -9.46 -10.58
N LYS A 111 -7.80 -9.21 -11.36
CA LYS A 111 -8.11 -7.89 -11.94
C LYS A 111 -8.29 -6.78 -10.90
N ASP A 112 -8.86 -7.13 -9.76
CA ASP A 112 -9.15 -6.25 -8.63
C ASP A 112 -8.05 -6.24 -7.56
N CYS A 113 -6.94 -6.97 -7.81
CA CYS A 113 -5.83 -7.04 -6.87
C CYS A 113 -4.98 -5.78 -6.93
N ASP A 114 -4.87 -5.07 -5.82
CA ASP A 114 -3.92 -3.99 -5.63
C ASP A 114 -2.78 -4.44 -4.69
N ILE A 115 -1.54 -4.27 -5.14
CA ILE A 115 -0.33 -4.47 -4.35
C ILE A 115 0.34 -3.11 -4.19
N LEU A 116 0.20 -2.54 -2.99
CA LEU A 116 0.73 -1.21 -2.70
C LEU A 116 2.26 -1.23 -2.65
N TYR A 117 2.85 -0.12 -3.09
CA TYR A 117 4.31 0.11 -3.08
C TYR A 117 5.12 -0.80 -4.00
N ILE A 118 4.47 -1.62 -4.85
CA ILE A 118 5.17 -2.35 -5.90
C ILE A 118 5.88 -1.37 -6.84
N ASN A 119 7.12 -1.67 -7.20
CA ASN A 119 7.93 -0.82 -8.08
C ASN A 119 9.03 -1.64 -8.75
N ASP A 120 9.78 -1.03 -9.67
CA ASP A 120 11.00 -1.59 -10.23
C ASP A 120 11.90 -2.11 -9.09
N SER A 121 12.36 -3.35 -9.21
CA SER A 121 13.17 -4.03 -8.19
C SER A 121 14.44 -3.25 -7.79
N LYS A 122 14.99 -2.47 -8.71
CA LYS A 122 16.18 -1.62 -8.48
C LYS A 122 15.88 -0.42 -7.58
N LYS A 123 14.60 -0.03 -7.45
CA LYS A 123 14.14 1.07 -6.59
C LYS A 123 13.73 0.62 -5.20
N LEU A 124 13.70 -0.70 -4.97
CA LEU A 124 13.24 -1.30 -3.72
C LEU A 124 14.41 -1.80 -2.88
N SER A 125 14.32 -1.66 -1.55
CA SER A 125 15.24 -2.33 -0.63
C SER A 125 15.05 -3.85 -0.66
N ALA A 126 16.08 -4.61 -0.24
CA ALA A 126 15.97 -6.06 -0.17
C ALA A 126 14.79 -6.50 0.69
N ALA A 127 14.64 -5.93 1.89
CA ALA A 127 13.52 -6.25 2.78
C ALA A 127 12.14 -5.98 2.13
N LYS A 128 12.00 -4.86 1.38
CA LYS A 128 10.73 -4.55 0.70
C LYS A 128 10.46 -5.50 -0.47
N ARG A 129 11.51 -5.97 -1.16
CA ARG A 129 11.33 -6.99 -2.21
C ARG A 129 10.82 -8.33 -1.65
N GLU A 130 11.37 -8.78 -0.51
CA GLU A 130 10.90 -10.00 0.18
C GLU A 130 9.44 -9.87 0.62
N GLU A 131 9.09 -8.75 1.28
CA GLU A 131 7.70 -8.47 1.69
C GLU A 131 6.73 -8.52 0.50
N LEU A 132 7.08 -7.85 -0.61
CA LEU A 132 6.24 -7.84 -1.81
C LEU A 132 6.22 -9.19 -2.53
N TYR A 133 7.31 -9.97 -2.46
CA TYR A 133 7.35 -11.32 -3.00
C TYR A 133 6.31 -12.21 -2.30
N ASP A 134 6.28 -12.21 -0.98
CA ASP A 134 5.32 -12.98 -0.21
C ASP A 134 3.88 -12.56 -0.52
N GLU A 135 3.62 -11.25 -0.61
CA GLU A 135 2.31 -10.72 -0.97
C GLU A 135 1.88 -11.11 -2.40
N ILE A 136 2.81 -11.06 -3.37
CA ILE A 136 2.55 -11.50 -4.75
C ILE A 136 2.24 -12.99 -4.79
N MET A 137 3.03 -13.81 -4.09
CA MET A 137 2.84 -15.27 -4.08
C MET A 137 1.51 -15.67 -3.44
N GLU A 138 1.04 -14.91 -2.44
CA GLU A 138 -0.27 -15.13 -1.80
C GLU A 138 -1.43 -14.75 -2.71
N LYS A 139 -1.32 -13.62 -3.44
CA LYS A 139 -2.41 -13.03 -4.21
C LYS A 139 -2.49 -13.50 -5.66
N ALA A 140 -1.40 -13.97 -6.24
CA ALA A 140 -1.33 -14.31 -7.65
C ALA A 140 -2.24 -15.49 -8.01
N VAL A 141 -2.92 -15.40 -9.16
CA VAL A 141 -3.65 -16.51 -9.77
C VAL A 141 -2.66 -17.57 -10.25
N ALA A 142 -1.53 -17.14 -10.82
CA ALA A 142 -0.47 -18.02 -11.26
C ALA A 142 0.89 -17.32 -11.27
N VAL A 143 1.94 -18.06 -10.97
CA VAL A 143 3.34 -17.63 -11.07
C VAL A 143 4.12 -18.68 -11.83
N GLY A 144 4.93 -18.26 -12.78
CA GLY A 144 5.86 -19.11 -13.53
C GLY A 144 7.27 -18.54 -13.51
N VAL A 145 8.28 -19.42 -13.37
CA VAL A 145 9.69 -19.02 -13.46
C VAL A 145 10.38 -19.93 -14.45
N GLY A 146 11.05 -19.33 -15.44
CA GLY A 146 11.89 -20.03 -16.43
C GLY A 146 13.34 -19.60 -16.30
N MET A 147 14.27 -20.56 -16.44
CA MET A 147 15.69 -20.28 -16.43
C MET A 147 16.39 -20.92 -17.64
N LYS A 148 17.31 -20.18 -18.24
CA LYS A 148 18.23 -20.68 -19.28
C LYS A 148 19.67 -20.42 -18.87
N SER A 149 20.50 -21.45 -19.05
CA SER A 149 21.95 -21.33 -18.82
C SER A 149 22.61 -20.55 -19.98
N PRO A 150 23.83 -19.97 -19.75
CA PRO A 150 24.55 -19.22 -20.77
C PRO A 150 24.77 -19.99 -22.07
N GLU A 151 25.08 -21.31 -21.99
CA GLU A 151 25.37 -22.16 -23.14
C GLU A 151 24.15 -22.36 -24.09
N ARG A 152 22.96 -21.91 -23.68
CA ARG A 152 21.72 -21.99 -24.49
C ARG A 152 21.25 -20.64 -25.00
N ILE A 153 21.97 -19.58 -24.70
CA ILE A 153 21.63 -18.19 -25.07
C ILE A 153 22.46 -17.75 -26.29
N ASP A 154 23.63 -18.36 -26.49
CA ASP A 154 24.53 -18.15 -27.65
C ASP A 154 24.06 -19.03 -28.87
#